data_8b951be9baa28eaa5b12555f06d7e3d1
#
_entry.id   8b951be9baa28eaa5b12555f06d7e3d1
#
_cell.length_a   1.000
_cell.length_b   1.000
_cell.length_c   1.000
_cell.angle_alpha   90.00
_cell.angle_beta   90.00
_cell.angle_gamma   90.00
#
_symmetry.space_group_name_H-M   'P 1'
#
loop_
_entity.id
_entity.type
_entity.pdbx_description
1 polymer ?
#
loop_
_entity_poly.entity_id
_entity_poly.type
_entity_poly.pdbx_seq_one_letter_code
_entity_poly.pdbx_strand_id
1 'polypeptide(L)'
;MSNFEEFARAVGKDIKVINQKPEPTLTLTGNVLGIVGGNTVSLPLSNNAGQEIRGSGSPEGRIKADVGTTYVDINATNGALVWIKKQGDGNTGWQVFWGDTGWRNLVTVSTLNIGRKASTVRVRRVNNLVSFMFGGLERDRFGIIRRGSEGFIAQNESKGVKIIMPKGIPDGFRSRNSLIGNIFNDVGLAYGVWYLGGRSDSNYMHFTFNEDIPVDKDIDDIRVSTISYFTEDPWPTTLP
;
A
#
# COMPACT_ATOMS: atom_id res chain seq x y z
N MET A 1 29.39 8.12 -85.26
CA MET A 1 29.41 8.68 -83.84
C MET A 1 30.73 8.27 -83.24
N SER A 2 31.41 9.19 -82.59
CA SER A 2 32.66 8.84 -81.91
C SER A 2 32.36 8.03 -80.64
N ASN A 3 33.27 7.15 -80.27
CA ASN A 3 33.14 6.37 -78.96
C ASN A 3 32.88 7.28 -77.78
N PHE A 4 33.31 8.55 -77.84
CA PHE A 4 33.09 9.55 -76.83
C PHE A 4 31.62 10.01 -76.74
N GLU A 5 30.94 10.17 -77.87
CA GLU A 5 29.54 10.58 -77.92
C GLU A 5 28.62 9.44 -77.35
N GLU A 6 28.99 8.21 -77.67
CA GLU A 6 28.26 7.04 -77.13
C GLU A 6 28.40 6.89 -75.65
N PHE A 7 29.62 7.07 -75.12
CA PHE A 7 29.91 7.10 -73.70
C PHE A 7 29.17 8.23 -72.96
N ALA A 8 29.24 9.46 -73.54
CA ALA A 8 28.56 10.62 -72.97
C ALA A 8 27.03 10.44 -72.90
N ARG A 9 26.44 9.81 -73.92
CA ARG A 9 24.99 9.47 -73.93
C ARG A 9 24.64 8.41 -72.85
N ALA A 10 25.47 7.39 -72.71
CA ALA A 10 25.25 6.35 -71.67
C ALA A 10 25.32 6.95 -70.31
N VAL A 11 26.35 7.73 -69.95
CA VAL A 11 26.49 8.40 -68.68
C VAL A 11 25.34 9.37 -68.37
N GLY A 12 24.95 10.18 -69.45
CA GLY A 12 23.82 11.10 -69.27
C GLY A 12 22.49 10.39 -69.01
N LYS A 13 22.30 9.21 -69.62
CA LYS A 13 21.13 8.37 -69.36
C LYS A 13 21.13 7.84 -67.91
N ASP A 14 22.26 7.37 -67.41
CA ASP A 14 22.40 6.84 -66.06
C ASP A 14 22.23 7.94 -65.03
N ILE A 15 22.78 9.12 -65.21
CA ILE A 15 22.58 10.29 -64.35
C ILE A 15 21.11 10.69 -64.35
N LYS A 16 20.42 10.68 -65.45
CA LYS A 16 18.99 11.00 -65.52
C LYS A 16 18.16 10.00 -64.78
N VAL A 17 18.48 8.71 -64.79
CA VAL A 17 17.81 7.66 -64.09
C VAL A 17 18.04 7.81 -62.52
N ILE A 18 19.26 8.17 -62.16
CA ILE A 18 19.59 8.39 -60.72
C ILE A 18 18.82 9.61 -60.19
N ASN A 19 18.78 10.72 -60.95
CA ASN A 19 18.08 11.93 -60.54
C ASN A 19 16.55 11.81 -60.55
N GLN A 20 16.00 10.77 -61.19
CA GLN A 20 14.55 10.48 -61.20
C GLN A 20 14.13 9.47 -60.15
N LYS A 21 15.07 8.91 -59.38
CA LYS A 21 14.69 8.05 -58.27
C LYS A 21 13.99 8.90 -57.18
N PRO A 22 12.80 8.52 -56.77
CA PRO A 22 12.15 9.19 -55.65
C PRO A 22 13.05 9.10 -54.42
N GLU A 23 13.05 10.16 -53.62
CA GLU A 23 13.73 10.14 -52.34
C GLU A 23 13.21 8.99 -51.47
N PRO A 24 14.09 8.28 -50.77
CA PRO A 24 13.67 7.16 -49.94
C PRO A 24 12.73 7.66 -48.85
N THR A 25 11.51 7.18 -48.88
CA THR A 25 10.47 7.50 -47.87
C THR A 25 10.40 6.36 -46.85
N LEU A 26 10.48 6.72 -45.60
CA LEU A 26 10.26 5.77 -44.51
C LEU A 26 8.76 5.52 -44.32
N THR A 27 8.40 4.27 -44.12
CA THR A 27 7.04 3.85 -43.78
C THR A 27 7.04 3.06 -42.48
N LEU A 28 6.00 3.26 -41.66
CA LEU A 28 5.76 2.48 -40.47
C LEU A 28 4.36 1.89 -40.56
N THR A 29 4.28 0.56 -40.62
CA THR A 29 3.01 -0.16 -40.61
C THR A 29 3.01 -1.18 -39.47
N GLY A 30 2.23 -0.90 -38.44
CA GLY A 30 2.30 -1.68 -37.20
C GLY A 30 3.70 -1.58 -36.56
N ASN A 31 4.41 -2.70 -36.47
CA ASN A 31 5.81 -2.76 -35.96
C ASN A 31 6.85 -2.94 -37.10
N VAL A 32 6.46 -2.77 -38.33
CA VAL A 32 7.38 -2.91 -39.49
C VAL A 32 7.78 -1.53 -39.98
N LEU A 33 9.06 -1.19 -39.80
CA LEU A 33 9.70 -0.03 -40.39
C LEU A 33 10.27 -0.42 -41.76
N GLY A 34 9.93 0.31 -42.77
CA GLY A 34 10.38 0.05 -44.14
C GLY A 34 10.81 1.31 -44.90
N ILE A 35 11.52 1.08 -45.98
CA ILE A 35 11.83 2.09 -46.98
C ILE A 35 11.04 1.75 -48.23
N VAL A 36 10.31 2.70 -48.79
CA VAL A 36 9.54 2.47 -50.05
C VAL A 36 10.48 2.01 -51.14
N GLY A 37 10.21 0.81 -51.69
CA GLY A 37 11.07 0.16 -52.67
C GLY A 37 12.39 -0.40 -52.16
N GLY A 38 12.56 -0.47 -50.84
CA GLY A 38 13.75 -1.00 -50.14
C GLY A 38 13.42 -2.10 -49.14
N ASN A 39 14.32 -2.27 -48.19
CA ASN A 39 14.20 -3.29 -47.17
C ASN A 39 13.22 -2.90 -46.03
N THR A 40 12.70 -3.89 -45.36
CA THR A 40 11.90 -3.73 -44.12
C THR A 40 12.60 -4.37 -42.94
N VAL A 41 12.38 -3.83 -41.74
CA VAL A 41 12.80 -4.41 -40.49
C VAL A 41 11.60 -4.46 -39.52
N SER A 42 11.37 -5.60 -38.92
CA SER A 42 10.39 -5.71 -37.83
C SER A 42 11.01 -5.15 -36.56
N LEU A 43 10.41 -4.08 -36.06
CA LEU A 43 10.74 -3.60 -34.74
C LEU A 43 10.24 -4.63 -33.68
N PRO A 44 11.04 -4.94 -32.65
CA PRO A 44 10.54 -5.81 -31.61
C PRO A 44 9.30 -5.17 -31.03
N LEU A 45 8.17 -5.89 -31.02
CA LEU A 45 7.05 -5.52 -30.19
C LEU A 45 7.61 -5.48 -28.78
N SER A 46 7.52 -4.35 -28.11
CA SER A 46 7.71 -4.35 -26.66
C SER A 46 6.66 -5.33 -26.16
N ASN A 47 7.09 -6.51 -25.72
CA ASN A 47 6.23 -7.34 -24.89
C ASN A 47 5.74 -6.41 -23.80
N ASN A 48 4.43 -6.33 -23.58
CA ASN A 48 3.82 -5.46 -22.56
C ASN A 48 4.32 -5.77 -21.13
N ALA A 49 5.21 -6.74 -20.99
CA ALA A 49 5.97 -7.02 -19.77
C ALA A 49 6.87 -5.80 -19.47
N GLY A 50 6.48 -5.03 -18.45
CA GLY A 50 7.20 -3.81 -18.06
C GLY A 50 6.58 -2.50 -18.57
N GLN A 51 5.43 -2.53 -19.22
CA GLN A 51 4.71 -1.32 -19.62
C GLN A 51 4.15 -0.60 -18.39
N GLU A 52 4.28 0.73 -18.34
CA GLU A 52 3.60 1.56 -17.36
C GLU A 52 2.22 1.97 -17.88
N ILE A 53 1.19 1.70 -17.09
CA ILE A 53 -0.18 2.16 -17.33
C ILE A 53 -0.48 3.26 -16.32
N ARG A 54 -1.14 4.33 -16.72
CA ARG A 54 -1.58 5.42 -15.87
C ARG A 54 -3.10 5.51 -15.84
N GLY A 55 -3.65 5.77 -14.66
CA GLY A 55 -5.09 5.92 -14.49
C GLY A 55 -5.45 6.36 -13.09
N SER A 56 -6.74 6.39 -12.77
CA SER A 56 -7.27 6.81 -11.49
C SER A 56 -7.83 5.62 -10.72
N GLY A 57 -7.49 5.49 -9.45
CA GLY A 57 -7.97 4.44 -8.55
C GLY A 57 -7.27 3.10 -8.75
N SER A 58 -7.65 2.11 -7.94
CA SER A 58 -7.07 0.76 -7.97
C SER A 58 -7.24 0.09 -9.34
N PRO A 59 -6.19 -0.54 -9.90
CA PRO A 59 -6.30 -1.37 -11.11
C PRO A 59 -6.95 -2.73 -10.84
N GLU A 60 -6.97 -3.20 -9.58
CA GLU A 60 -7.49 -4.51 -9.20
C GLU A 60 -8.96 -4.67 -9.62
N GLY A 61 -9.27 -5.74 -10.32
CA GLY A 61 -10.59 -6.02 -10.87
C GLY A 61 -10.98 -5.19 -12.11
N ARG A 62 -10.12 -4.26 -12.57
CA ARG A 62 -10.45 -3.31 -13.65
C ARG A 62 -9.52 -3.39 -14.85
N ILE A 63 -8.22 -3.45 -14.62
CA ILE A 63 -7.19 -3.31 -15.65
C ILE A 63 -6.57 -4.68 -15.93
N LYS A 64 -6.76 -5.17 -17.16
CA LYS A 64 -6.12 -6.38 -17.65
C LYS A 64 -4.66 -6.06 -18.02
N ALA A 65 -3.72 -6.89 -17.58
CA ALA A 65 -2.30 -6.75 -17.91
C ALA A 65 -1.53 -8.06 -17.65
N ASP A 66 -0.36 -8.16 -18.25
CA ASP A 66 0.58 -9.24 -18.02
C ASP A 66 1.42 -9.00 -16.75
N VAL A 67 1.94 -10.07 -16.16
CA VAL A 67 2.83 -10.02 -15.00
C VAL A 67 4.04 -9.12 -15.30
N GLY A 68 4.41 -8.29 -14.32
CA GLY A 68 5.49 -7.31 -14.45
C GLY A 68 5.04 -5.92 -14.94
N THR A 69 3.78 -5.77 -15.40
CA THR A 69 3.22 -4.46 -15.74
C THR A 69 3.08 -3.61 -14.48
N THR A 70 3.46 -2.34 -14.57
CA THR A 70 3.24 -1.34 -13.53
C THR A 70 2.03 -0.48 -13.84
N TYR A 71 1.32 -0.05 -12.79
CA TYR A 71 0.21 0.88 -12.91
C TYR A 71 0.41 2.02 -11.90
N VAL A 72 0.33 3.25 -12.39
CA VAL A 72 0.41 4.46 -11.56
C VAL A 72 -1.00 5.03 -11.38
N ASP A 73 -1.46 5.03 -10.12
CA ASP A 73 -2.67 5.74 -9.75
C ASP A 73 -2.34 7.23 -9.59
N ILE A 74 -2.71 8.04 -10.58
CA ILE A 74 -2.40 9.48 -10.61
C ILE A 74 -3.06 10.27 -9.47
N ASN A 75 -4.06 9.69 -8.81
CA ASN A 75 -4.73 10.28 -7.65
C ASN A 75 -4.21 9.75 -6.31
N ALA A 76 -3.29 8.78 -6.33
CA ALA A 76 -2.80 8.09 -5.14
C ALA A 76 -3.94 7.69 -4.20
N THR A 77 -4.98 7.06 -4.74
CA THR A 77 -6.23 6.73 -4.05
C THR A 77 -5.94 5.90 -2.79
N ASN A 78 -6.42 6.37 -1.66
CA ASN A 78 -6.13 5.77 -0.35
C ASN A 78 -4.63 5.62 -0.06
N GLY A 79 -3.80 6.49 -0.67
CA GLY A 79 -2.35 6.48 -0.52
C GLY A 79 -1.60 5.48 -1.39
N ALA A 80 -2.26 4.70 -2.25
CA ALA A 80 -1.61 3.80 -3.18
C ALA A 80 -1.22 4.53 -4.46
N LEU A 81 0.07 4.68 -4.72
CA LEU A 81 0.56 5.37 -5.90
C LEU A 81 0.94 4.40 -7.03
N VAL A 82 1.72 3.37 -6.72
CA VAL A 82 2.23 2.44 -7.73
C VAL A 82 1.78 1.02 -7.42
N TRP A 83 1.27 0.35 -8.45
CA TRP A 83 0.86 -1.04 -8.41
C TRP A 83 1.71 -1.86 -9.37
N ILE A 84 1.89 -3.12 -9.05
CA ILE A 84 2.54 -4.10 -9.93
C ILE A 84 1.62 -5.31 -10.14
N LYS A 85 1.56 -5.77 -11.36
CA LYS A 85 0.87 -7.01 -11.70
C LYS A 85 1.74 -8.19 -11.30
N LYS A 86 1.34 -8.95 -10.28
CA LYS A 86 2.15 -10.05 -9.73
C LYS A 86 1.76 -11.42 -10.23
N GLN A 87 0.52 -11.60 -10.64
CA GLN A 87 0.04 -12.91 -11.07
C GLN A 87 -1.12 -12.82 -12.04
N GLY A 88 -1.24 -13.82 -12.90
CA GLY A 88 -2.28 -13.92 -13.92
C GLY A 88 -2.11 -12.90 -15.05
N ASP A 89 -2.91 -13.06 -16.09
CA ASP A 89 -2.97 -12.21 -17.28
C ASP A 89 -4.31 -11.44 -17.40
N GLY A 90 -5.19 -11.62 -16.42
CA GLY A 90 -6.49 -10.95 -16.33
C GLY A 90 -6.42 -9.58 -15.66
N ASN A 91 -7.55 -9.14 -15.12
CA ASN A 91 -7.68 -7.86 -14.43
C ASN A 91 -7.47 -7.94 -12.90
N THR A 92 -7.14 -9.12 -12.36
CA THR A 92 -6.86 -9.36 -10.93
C THR A 92 -5.40 -9.73 -10.72
N GLY A 93 -4.93 -9.72 -9.48
CA GLY A 93 -3.54 -10.04 -9.13
C GLY A 93 -2.60 -8.83 -9.13
N TRP A 94 -3.15 -7.63 -9.02
CA TRP A 94 -2.42 -6.41 -8.77
C TRP A 94 -2.08 -6.27 -7.29
N GLN A 95 -0.92 -5.75 -7.00
CA GLN A 95 -0.46 -5.50 -5.65
C GLN A 95 0.20 -4.12 -5.56
N VAL A 96 -0.03 -3.40 -4.46
CA VAL A 96 0.64 -2.13 -4.22
C VAL A 96 2.14 -2.37 -4.08
N PHE A 97 2.92 -1.70 -4.89
CA PHE A 97 4.38 -1.67 -4.83
C PHE A 97 4.88 -0.46 -4.04
N TRP A 98 4.20 0.67 -4.19
CA TRP A 98 4.46 1.89 -3.44
C TRP A 98 3.15 2.54 -3.01
N GLY A 99 2.95 2.59 -1.70
CA GLY A 99 1.78 3.22 -1.10
C GLY A 99 2.01 3.56 0.36
N ASP A 100 1.36 4.62 0.81
CA ASP A 100 1.38 5.12 2.18
C ASP A 100 0.02 5.71 2.53
N THR A 101 -0.68 5.08 3.48
CA THR A 101 -2.00 5.55 3.92
C THR A 101 -1.93 6.82 4.74
N GLY A 102 -0.73 7.23 5.22
CA GLY A 102 -0.57 8.17 6.29
C GLY A 102 -1.11 7.63 7.63
N TRP A 103 -0.89 8.39 8.71
CA TRP A 103 -1.46 8.05 10.01
C TRP A 103 -2.95 8.30 10.06
N ARG A 104 -3.72 7.26 10.42
CA ARG A 104 -5.19 7.30 10.55
C ARG A 104 -5.61 7.02 11.98
N ASN A 105 -6.60 7.77 12.47
CA ASN A 105 -7.13 7.59 13.81
C ASN A 105 -8.12 6.41 13.81
N LEU A 106 -7.86 5.39 14.61
CA LEU A 106 -8.81 4.28 14.82
C LEU A 106 -9.79 4.60 15.94
N VAL A 107 -9.29 5.20 17.00
CA VAL A 107 -10.10 5.59 18.17
C VAL A 107 -9.68 7.00 18.56
N THR A 108 -10.64 7.90 18.60
CA THR A 108 -10.47 9.21 19.25
C THR A 108 -11.32 9.15 20.51
N VAL A 109 -10.69 8.98 21.64
CA VAL A 109 -11.39 8.81 22.92
C VAL A 109 -11.91 10.13 23.49
N SER A 110 -11.73 11.22 22.76
CA SER A 110 -12.22 12.55 23.15
C SER A 110 -13.73 12.64 23.34
N THR A 111 -14.49 11.65 22.90
CA THR A 111 -15.94 11.61 23.06
C THR A 111 -16.40 10.89 24.34
N LEU A 112 -15.53 10.20 25.05
CA LEU A 112 -15.90 9.42 26.24
C LEU A 112 -15.68 10.15 27.56
N ASN A 113 -14.87 11.21 27.60
CA ASN A 113 -14.67 12.01 28.81
C ASN A 113 -14.46 13.49 28.49
N ILE A 114 -15.46 14.27 28.85
CA ILE A 114 -15.45 15.71 28.71
C ILE A 114 -14.34 16.29 29.64
N GLY A 115 -13.32 16.89 29.04
CA GLY A 115 -12.34 17.72 29.73
C GLY A 115 -10.92 17.17 29.87
N ARG A 116 -10.57 15.99 29.35
CA ARG A 116 -9.20 15.45 29.38
C ARG A 116 -8.57 15.35 28.00
N LYS A 117 -7.24 15.33 27.95
CA LYS A 117 -6.49 15.17 26.68
C LYS A 117 -6.91 13.90 25.95
N ALA A 118 -7.17 14.00 24.65
CA ALA A 118 -7.61 12.88 23.86
C ALA A 118 -6.51 11.83 23.71
N SER A 119 -6.81 10.60 24.15
CA SER A 119 -6.02 9.45 23.78
C SER A 119 -6.23 9.11 22.34
N THR A 120 -5.19 8.70 21.64
CA THR A 120 -5.26 8.34 20.23
C THR A 120 -4.67 6.97 20.00
N VAL A 121 -5.37 6.17 19.22
CA VAL A 121 -4.81 4.98 18.59
C VAL A 121 -4.79 5.23 17.09
N ARG A 122 -3.61 5.24 16.52
CA ARG A 122 -3.40 5.51 15.10
C ARG A 122 -2.79 4.31 14.41
N VAL A 123 -3.17 4.12 13.17
CA VAL A 123 -2.59 3.10 12.30
C VAL A 123 -2.08 3.74 11.02
N ARG A 124 -0.99 3.21 10.48
CA ARG A 124 -0.43 3.56 9.19
C ARG A 124 -0.02 2.30 8.46
N ARG A 125 -0.23 2.26 7.17
CA ARG A 125 0.30 1.22 6.32
C ARG A 125 1.21 1.83 5.26
N VAL A 126 2.44 1.35 5.20
CA VAL A 126 3.39 1.66 4.13
C VAL A 126 3.68 0.36 3.40
N ASN A 127 3.30 0.27 2.13
CA ASN A 127 3.31 -0.97 1.37
C ASN A 127 2.55 -2.09 2.10
N ASN A 128 3.27 -3.10 2.58
CA ASN A 128 2.67 -4.19 3.38
C ASN A 128 3.02 -4.11 4.88
N LEU A 129 3.74 -3.08 5.31
CA LEU A 129 4.05 -2.86 6.72
C LEU A 129 2.96 -2.00 7.37
N VAL A 130 2.32 -2.55 8.39
CA VAL A 130 1.36 -1.85 9.25
C VAL A 130 2.05 -1.48 10.55
N SER A 131 1.84 -0.25 11.00
CA SER A 131 2.35 0.25 12.28
C SER A 131 1.26 0.92 13.08
N PHE A 132 1.28 0.75 14.38
CA PHE A 132 0.40 1.44 15.33
C PHE A 132 1.17 2.48 16.12
N MET A 133 0.48 3.57 16.44
CA MET A 133 0.96 4.61 17.35
C MET A 133 -0.12 4.86 18.41
N PHE A 134 0.32 4.92 19.66
CA PHE A 134 -0.51 5.19 20.80
C PHE A 134 -0.10 6.50 21.44
N GLY A 135 -1.07 7.27 21.91
CA GLY A 135 -0.83 8.52 22.61
C GLY A 135 -1.86 8.76 23.69
N GLY A 136 -1.39 9.14 24.89
CA GLY A 136 -2.21 9.51 26.02
C GLY A 136 -3.16 8.40 26.47
N LEU A 137 -2.65 7.19 26.64
CA LEU A 137 -3.45 6.04 27.10
C LEU A 137 -3.64 6.10 28.60
N GLU A 138 -4.66 6.82 29.02
CA GLU A 138 -5.07 6.89 30.42
C GLU A 138 -6.20 5.87 30.70
N ARG A 139 -6.28 5.39 31.95
CA ARG A 139 -7.20 4.32 32.39
C ARG A 139 -8.66 4.52 32.01
N ASP A 140 -9.19 5.70 32.27
CA ASP A 140 -10.60 6.04 32.09
C ASP A 140 -11.01 6.19 30.63
N ARG A 141 -10.05 6.16 29.73
CA ARG A 141 -10.27 6.30 28.29
C ARG A 141 -10.41 4.98 27.54
N PHE A 142 -10.12 3.88 28.21
CA PHE A 142 -10.22 2.54 27.63
C PHE A 142 -11.34 1.70 28.20
N GLY A 143 -12.29 2.32 28.90
CA GLY A 143 -13.36 1.58 29.56
C GLY A 143 -12.83 0.63 30.62
N ILE A 144 -11.74 1.00 31.27
CA ILE A 144 -11.27 0.30 32.48
C ILE A 144 -12.30 0.55 33.55
N ILE A 145 -13.02 -0.50 33.93
CA ILE A 145 -14.07 -0.43 34.93
C ILE A 145 -13.44 -0.64 36.30
N ARG A 146 -13.77 0.25 37.23
CA ARG A 146 -13.38 0.08 38.62
C ARG A 146 -14.24 -1.02 39.24
N ARG A 147 -13.59 -2.04 39.81
CA ARG A 147 -14.25 -3.14 40.50
C ARG A 147 -14.17 -2.92 42.01
N GLY A 148 -15.18 -2.26 42.58
CA GLY A 148 -15.27 -2.05 44.00
C GLY A 148 -13.98 -1.50 44.64
N SER A 149 -13.49 -2.16 45.67
CA SER A 149 -12.24 -1.83 46.36
C SER A 149 -11.00 -2.51 45.76
N GLU A 150 -11.15 -3.38 44.78
CA GLU A 150 -10.08 -4.26 44.28
C GLU A 150 -9.32 -3.70 43.08
N GLY A 151 -9.54 -2.43 42.74
CA GLY A 151 -8.83 -1.79 41.61
C GLY A 151 -9.59 -1.79 40.31
N PHE A 152 -8.86 -1.70 39.20
CA PHE A 152 -9.43 -1.64 37.87
C PHE A 152 -9.29 -2.99 37.19
N ILE A 153 -10.37 -3.49 36.66
CA ILE A 153 -10.37 -4.70 35.86
C ILE A 153 -11.07 -4.50 34.54
N ALA A 154 -10.66 -5.32 33.61
CA ALA A 154 -11.42 -5.50 32.39
C ALA A 154 -12.79 -6.10 32.70
N GLN A 155 -13.68 -5.86 31.78
CA GLN A 155 -15.08 -6.29 31.78
C GLN A 155 -15.23 -7.79 31.93
N ASN A 156 -14.65 -8.61 32.56
CA ASN A 156 -14.91 -10.04 32.69
C ASN A 156 -13.94 -10.72 33.68
N GLU A 157 -13.75 -10.19 34.86
CA GLU A 157 -13.04 -10.90 35.94
C GLU A 157 -11.56 -11.22 35.67
N SER A 158 -10.98 -10.75 34.58
CA SER A 158 -9.56 -10.92 34.29
C SER A 158 -8.76 -9.65 34.60
N LYS A 159 -7.47 -9.81 34.90
CA LYS A 159 -6.52 -8.71 35.08
C LYS A 159 -6.28 -7.91 33.79
N GLY A 160 -7.30 -7.67 32.97
CA GLY A 160 -7.10 -7.13 31.62
C GLY A 160 -8.19 -6.18 31.17
N VAL A 161 -7.85 -5.37 30.20
CA VAL A 161 -8.72 -4.37 29.58
C VAL A 161 -8.84 -4.65 28.11
N LYS A 162 -10.05 -4.75 27.60
CA LYS A 162 -10.31 -4.77 26.17
C LYS A 162 -10.53 -3.37 25.65
N ILE A 163 -9.70 -2.95 24.73
CA ILE A 163 -9.98 -1.79 23.89
C ILE A 163 -10.83 -2.30 22.72
N ILE A 164 -12.12 -2.09 22.82
CA ILE A 164 -13.03 -2.41 21.74
C ILE A 164 -12.91 -1.29 20.71
N MET A 165 -12.40 -1.62 19.54
CA MET A 165 -12.51 -0.75 18.38
C MET A 165 -13.92 -0.97 17.81
N PRO A 166 -14.82 0.01 17.81
CA PRO A 166 -16.23 -0.18 17.43
C PRO A 166 -16.41 -0.77 16.02
N LYS A 167 -15.42 -0.59 15.16
CA LYS A 167 -15.40 -1.14 13.80
C LYS A 167 -14.29 -2.19 13.60
N GLY A 168 -13.63 -2.62 14.68
CA GLY A 168 -12.46 -3.49 14.59
C GLY A 168 -11.23 -2.83 13.96
N ILE A 169 -10.20 -3.64 13.71
CA ILE A 169 -9.07 -3.23 12.88
C ILE A 169 -9.57 -3.22 11.44
N PRO A 170 -9.48 -2.09 10.73
CA PRO A 170 -10.04 -1.97 9.40
C PRO A 170 -9.42 -2.96 8.41
N ASP A 171 -10.21 -3.33 7.40
CA ASP A 171 -9.71 -4.08 6.26
C ASP A 171 -8.53 -3.37 5.62
N GLY A 172 -7.53 -4.15 5.23
CA GLY A 172 -6.27 -3.60 4.73
C GLY A 172 -5.20 -3.37 5.79
N PHE A 173 -5.54 -3.48 7.09
CA PHE A 173 -4.61 -3.24 8.19
C PHE A 173 -4.49 -4.44 9.15
N ARG A 174 -5.16 -5.55 8.89
CA ARG A 174 -5.20 -6.68 9.80
C ARG A 174 -3.93 -7.54 9.73
N SER A 175 -3.48 -8.00 10.89
CA SER A 175 -2.49 -9.07 10.97
C SER A 175 -3.14 -10.40 10.61
N ARG A 176 -2.39 -11.29 9.97
CA ARG A 176 -2.85 -12.66 9.72
C ARG A 176 -3.10 -13.40 11.03
N ASN A 177 -2.15 -13.30 11.95
CA ASN A 177 -2.18 -13.95 13.26
C ASN A 177 -2.28 -12.91 14.37
N SER A 178 -2.71 -13.35 15.53
CA SER A 178 -2.68 -12.54 16.74
C SER A 178 -1.24 -12.23 17.16
N LEU A 179 -1.04 -11.04 17.72
CA LEU A 179 0.27 -10.54 18.15
C LEU A 179 0.21 -10.20 19.64
N ILE A 180 1.35 -10.31 20.30
CA ILE A 180 1.53 -9.98 21.71
C ILE A 180 2.82 -9.21 21.93
N GLY A 181 2.84 -8.31 22.90
CA GLY A 181 4.03 -7.57 23.32
C GLY A 181 3.83 -6.93 24.69
N ASN A 182 4.82 -6.19 25.14
CA ASN A 182 4.82 -5.63 26.49
C ASN A 182 4.16 -4.25 26.56
N ILE A 183 3.54 -3.97 27.68
CA ILE A 183 3.19 -2.62 28.12
C ILE A 183 4.06 -2.22 29.30
N PHE A 184 4.35 -0.93 29.36
CA PHE A 184 5.25 -0.34 30.34
C PHE A 184 4.50 0.78 31.10
N ASN A 185 4.96 1.08 32.28
CA ASN A 185 4.57 2.29 33.00
C ASN A 185 5.44 3.49 32.54
N ASP A 186 5.23 4.65 33.14
CA ASP A 186 5.97 5.89 32.81
C ASP A 186 7.47 5.81 33.09
N VAL A 187 7.91 4.97 34.00
CA VAL A 187 9.35 4.77 34.29
C VAL A 187 9.96 3.62 33.49
N GLY A 188 9.22 3.04 32.55
CA GLY A 188 9.74 2.02 31.65
C GLY A 188 9.77 0.60 32.22
N LEU A 189 9.13 0.34 33.35
CA LEU A 189 9.01 -1.02 33.88
C LEU A 189 7.86 -1.73 33.18
N ALA A 190 8.11 -2.96 32.74
CA ALA A 190 7.06 -3.81 32.15
C ALA A 190 6.06 -4.21 33.27
N TYR A 191 4.80 -3.89 33.09
CA TYR A 191 3.76 -4.21 34.04
C TYR A 191 2.56 -4.94 33.44
N GLY A 192 2.68 -5.33 32.20
CA GLY A 192 1.68 -6.13 31.53
C GLY A 192 2.02 -6.40 30.08
N VAL A 193 1.06 -6.94 29.36
CA VAL A 193 1.15 -7.27 27.93
C VAL A 193 -0.01 -6.68 27.17
N TRP A 194 0.24 -6.34 25.92
CA TRP A 194 -0.81 -6.09 24.95
C TRP A 194 -0.99 -7.31 24.05
N TYR A 195 -2.20 -7.52 23.62
CA TYR A 195 -2.61 -8.50 22.63
C TYR A 195 -3.38 -7.77 21.53
N LEU A 196 -3.03 -8.03 20.28
CA LEU A 196 -3.74 -7.53 19.10
C LEU A 196 -4.33 -8.73 18.37
N GLY A 197 -5.64 -8.75 18.19
CA GLY A 197 -6.33 -9.82 17.48
C GLY A 197 -5.91 -9.87 16.00
N GLY A 198 -5.76 -11.09 15.49
CA GLY A 198 -5.49 -11.34 14.07
C GLY A 198 -6.76 -11.22 13.23
N ARG A 199 -6.68 -11.61 11.94
CA ARG A 199 -7.77 -11.48 10.98
C ARG A 199 -9.09 -12.12 11.44
N SER A 200 -9.03 -13.24 12.14
CA SER A 200 -10.20 -13.93 12.67
C SER A 200 -10.79 -13.28 13.93
N ASP A 201 -10.05 -12.40 14.59
CA ASP A 201 -10.41 -11.80 15.87
C ASP A 201 -9.93 -10.35 15.96
N SER A 202 -10.21 -9.57 14.91
CA SER A 202 -9.67 -8.22 14.74
C SER A 202 -10.45 -7.12 15.47
N ASN A 203 -11.40 -7.48 16.32
CA ASN A 203 -12.34 -6.50 16.89
C ASN A 203 -11.76 -5.74 18.08
N TYR A 204 -10.66 -6.19 18.65
CA TYR A 204 -10.15 -5.58 19.86
C TYR A 204 -8.63 -5.67 20.01
N MET A 205 -8.12 -4.77 20.81
CA MET A 205 -6.83 -4.88 21.46
C MET A 205 -7.10 -5.15 22.94
N HIS A 206 -6.31 -6.03 23.54
CA HIS A 206 -6.44 -6.41 24.93
C HIS A 206 -5.15 -6.05 25.66
N PHE A 207 -5.29 -5.36 26.78
CA PHE A 207 -4.20 -5.16 27.75
C PHE A 207 -4.46 -6.05 28.95
N THR A 208 -3.45 -6.79 29.37
CA THR A 208 -3.46 -7.61 30.58
C THR A 208 -2.34 -7.15 31.50
N PHE A 209 -2.65 -6.80 32.71
CA PHE A 209 -1.68 -6.36 33.70
C PHE A 209 -1.15 -7.57 34.49
N ASN A 210 0.10 -7.50 34.92
CA ASN A 210 0.73 -8.56 35.70
C ASN A 210 0.04 -8.74 37.06
N GLU A 211 -0.43 -7.63 37.65
CA GLU A 211 -1.12 -7.59 38.93
C GLU A 211 -2.39 -6.75 38.84
N ASP A 212 -3.31 -6.96 39.75
CA ASP A 212 -4.48 -6.09 39.88
C ASP A 212 -4.04 -4.68 40.22
N ILE A 213 -4.67 -3.71 39.62
CA ILE A 213 -4.35 -2.30 39.83
C ILE A 213 -5.09 -1.87 41.12
N PRO A 214 -4.38 -1.47 42.18
CA PRO A 214 -5.00 -1.06 43.45
C PRO A 214 -5.95 0.11 43.25
N VAL A 215 -6.99 0.18 44.08
CA VAL A 215 -8.03 1.23 44.03
C VAL A 215 -7.45 2.63 44.07
N ASP A 216 -6.43 2.81 44.91
CA ASP A 216 -5.83 4.13 45.17
C ASP A 216 -4.67 4.45 44.24
N LYS A 217 -4.32 3.52 43.37
CA LYS A 217 -3.22 3.69 42.42
C LYS A 217 -3.75 4.16 41.09
N ASP A 218 -3.33 5.32 40.69
CA ASP A 218 -3.57 5.80 39.35
C ASP A 218 -2.65 5.06 38.36
N ILE A 219 -3.21 4.56 37.27
CA ILE A 219 -2.42 4.16 36.14
C ILE A 219 -2.23 5.45 35.33
N ASP A 220 -1.07 6.04 35.44
CA ASP A 220 -0.80 7.29 34.75
C ASP A 220 -0.91 7.09 33.25
N ASP A 221 0.13 6.62 32.63
CA ASP A 221 0.14 6.34 31.19
C ASP A 221 0.47 4.86 30.93
N ILE A 222 -0.22 4.27 29.99
CA ILE A 222 0.16 3.00 29.41
C ILE A 222 1.10 3.28 28.24
N ARG A 223 2.35 2.83 28.35
CA ARG A 223 3.34 2.87 27.28
C ARG A 223 3.34 1.54 26.57
N VAL A 224 2.97 1.56 25.31
CA VAL A 224 2.91 0.35 24.48
C VAL A 224 4.20 0.23 23.69
N SER A 225 4.80 -0.97 23.68
CA SER A 225 5.92 -1.25 22.78
C SER A 225 5.47 -1.07 21.32
N THR A 226 6.41 -0.83 20.44
CA THR A 226 6.11 -0.66 19.01
C THR A 226 5.37 -1.88 18.48
N ILE A 227 4.23 -1.63 17.84
CA ILE A 227 3.47 -2.65 17.13
C ILE A 227 3.64 -2.40 15.64
N SER A 228 4.37 -3.29 14.99
CA SER A 228 4.52 -3.29 13.53
C SER A 228 4.55 -4.71 13.01
N TYR A 229 3.91 -4.94 11.86
CA TYR A 229 3.81 -6.26 11.23
C TYR A 229 3.54 -6.14 9.74
N PHE A 230 3.84 -7.21 9.01
CA PHE A 230 3.45 -7.32 7.62
C PHE A 230 2.02 -7.83 7.52
N THR A 231 1.21 -7.17 6.72
CA THR A 231 -0.15 -7.60 6.40
C THR A 231 -0.22 -8.27 5.03
N GLU A 232 -1.08 -9.27 4.93
CA GLU A 232 -1.47 -9.91 3.68
C GLU A 232 -2.83 -9.40 3.17
N ASP A 233 -3.43 -8.46 3.89
CA ASP A 233 -4.69 -7.85 3.45
C ASP A 233 -4.48 -7.12 2.13
N PRO A 234 -5.47 -7.11 1.24
CA PRO A 234 -5.50 -6.21 0.10
C PRO A 234 -5.30 -4.76 0.54
N TRP A 235 -4.91 -3.89 -0.38
CA TRP A 235 -4.87 -2.45 -0.06
C TRP A 235 -6.26 -1.95 0.29
N PRO A 236 -6.40 -1.11 1.35
CA PRO A 236 -7.71 -0.68 1.80
C PRO A 236 -8.46 0.11 0.72
N THR A 237 -9.73 -0.23 0.51
CA THR A 237 -10.62 0.50 -0.41
C THR A 237 -11.16 1.78 0.22
N THR A 238 -11.15 1.84 1.54
CA THR A 238 -11.52 3.02 2.34
C THR A 238 -10.53 3.20 3.47
N LEU A 239 -10.20 4.42 3.80
CA LEU A 239 -9.35 4.73 4.96
C LEU A 239 -10.21 4.98 6.20
N PRO A 240 -9.75 4.57 7.39
CA PRO A 240 -10.43 4.88 8.65
C PRO A 240 -10.40 6.37 8.98
#